data_0988462de577beaab4634de1296d75f6
#
_entry.id   0988462de577beaab4634de1296d75f6
#
_cell.length_a   1.000
_cell.length_b   1.000
_cell.length_c   1.000
_cell.angle_alpha   90.00
_cell.angle_beta   90.00
_cell.angle_gamma   90.00
#
_symmetry.space_group_name_H-M   'P 1'
#
loop_
_entity.id
_entity.type
_entity.pdbx_description
1 polymer ?
#
loop_
_entity_poly.entity_id
_entity_poly.type
_entity_poly.pdbx_seq_one_letter_code
_entity_poly.pdbx_strand_id
1 'polypeptide(L)'
;MLDKRKFYINGQWVDPSKKNDFEVINPSDESVCAIISLGSEEDTNSAVKAAREALPMWSRSTKEDRIALLERLYSIYQSRMDEMLSLIHI
;
A
#
# COMPACT_ATOMS: atom_id res chain seq x y z
N MET A 1 -15.02 -11.58 -2.96
CA MET A 1 -13.57 -11.64 -3.12
C MET A 1 -13.03 -10.23 -3.39
N LEU A 2 -11.99 -9.85 -2.67
CA LEU A 2 -11.36 -8.55 -2.86
C LEU A 2 -10.35 -8.61 -4.02
N ASP A 3 -10.38 -7.59 -4.89
CA ASP A 3 -9.40 -7.45 -5.96
C ASP A 3 -8.40 -6.36 -5.58
N LYS A 4 -7.18 -6.77 -5.27
CA LYS A 4 -6.08 -5.90 -4.83
C LYS A 4 -4.84 -6.10 -5.70
N ARG A 5 -5.03 -6.18 -7.02
CA ARG A 5 -3.97 -6.49 -7.98
C ARG A 5 -3.12 -5.30 -8.40
N LYS A 6 -3.48 -4.08 -7.99
CA LYS A 6 -2.71 -2.88 -8.35
C LYS A 6 -1.69 -2.52 -7.26
N PHE A 7 -0.59 -1.92 -7.69
CA PHE A 7 0.42 -1.37 -6.80
C PHE A 7 0.26 0.15 -6.66
N TYR A 8 0.54 0.66 -5.46
CA TYR A 8 0.53 2.10 -5.23
C TYR A 8 1.96 2.63 -5.36
N ILE A 9 2.27 3.25 -6.50
CA ILE A 9 3.60 3.75 -6.80
C ILE A 9 3.48 5.17 -7.32
N ASN A 10 4.31 6.06 -6.79
CA ASN A 10 4.39 7.47 -7.18
C ASN A 10 3.03 8.19 -7.06
N GLY A 11 2.30 7.92 -6.00
CA GLY A 11 1.00 8.55 -5.73
C GLY A 11 -0.15 8.05 -6.58
N GLN A 12 0.02 6.95 -7.31
CA GLN A 12 -0.99 6.39 -8.19
C GLN A 12 -1.11 4.89 -8.06
N TRP A 13 -2.32 4.37 -8.30
CA TRP A 13 -2.54 2.94 -8.42
C TRP A 13 -2.20 2.52 -9.84
N VAL A 14 -1.23 1.63 -9.98
CA VAL A 14 -0.72 1.19 -11.28
C VAL A 14 -0.82 -0.32 -11.43
N ASP A 15 -0.98 -0.78 -12.66
CA ASP A 15 -0.96 -2.20 -12.96
C ASP A 15 0.48 -2.74 -12.89
N PRO A 16 0.66 -4.03 -12.54
CA PRO A 16 1.96 -4.67 -12.60
C PRO A 16 2.53 -4.62 -14.03
N SER A 17 3.85 -4.56 -14.16
CA SER A 17 4.51 -4.64 -15.47
C SER A 17 4.25 -5.97 -16.17
N LYS A 18 4.10 -7.03 -15.37
CA LYS A 18 3.73 -8.37 -15.86
C LYS A 18 2.62 -8.92 -14.98
N LYS A 19 1.59 -9.47 -15.62
CA LYS A 19 0.49 -10.11 -14.90
C LYS A 19 1.01 -11.37 -14.20
N ASN A 20 0.87 -11.42 -12.89
CA ASN A 20 1.21 -12.57 -12.07
C ASN A 20 0.30 -12.60 -10.86
N ASP A 21 -0.95 -13.00 -11.10
CA ASP A 21 -1.98 -13.01 -10.08
C ASP A 21 -1.72 -14.11 -9.05
N PHE A 22 -2.04 -13.83 -7.80
CA PHE A 22 -1.91 -14.77 -6.70
C PHE A 22 -3.17 -14.72 -5.84
N GLU A 23 -3.73 -15.87 -5.55
CA GLU A 23 -4.91 -16.00 -4.71
C GLU A 23 -4.52 -16.01 -3.23
N VAL A 24 -5.21 -15.21 -2.44
CA VAL A 24 -5.05 -15.18 -0.98
C VAL A 24 -6.12 -16.07 -0.36
N ILE A 25 -5.68 -17.05 0.40
CA ILE A 25 -6.54 -18.08 0.98
C ILE A 25 -6.91 -17.70 2.41
N ASN A 26 -8.21 -17.78 2.72
CA ASN A 26 -8.69 -17.62 4.08
C ASN A 26 -8.37 -18.91 4.87
N PRO A 27 -7.53 -18.85 5.90
CA PRO A 27 -7.13 -20.06 6.61
C PRO A 27 -8.24 -20.72 7.43
N SER A 28 -9.33 -20.00 7.69
CA SER A 28 -10.40 -20.59 8.51
C SER A 28 -11.28 -21.56 7.73
N ASP A 29 -11.46 -21.36 6.41
CA ASP A 29 -12.32 -22.21 5.58
C ASP A 29 -11.68 -22.60 4.25
N GLU A 30 -10.44 -22.21 4.03
CA GLU A 30 -9.64 -22.48 2.82
C GLU A 30 -10.24 -21.88 1.53
N SER A 31 -11.15 -20.93 1.66
CA SER A 31 -11.71 -20.24 0.49
C SER A 31 -10.78 -19.12 0.01
N VAL A 32 -10.92 -18.76 -1.26
CA VAL A 32 -10.21 -17.60 -1.82
C VAL A 32 -10.92 -16.34 -1.36
N CYS A 33 -10.23 -15.51 -0.56
CA CYS A 33 -10.80 -14.27 -0.02
C CYS A 33 -10.36 -13.03 -0.78
N ALA A 34 -9.24 -13.09 -1.50
CA ALA A 34 -8.71 -11.95 -2.25
C ALA A 34 -7.81 -12.43 -3.38
N ILE A 35 -7.57 -11.54 -4.33
CA ILE A 35 -6.58 -11.75 -5.38
C ILE A 35 -5.62 -10.55 -5.37
N ILE A 36 -4.33 -10.83 -5.42
CA ILE A 36 -3.25 -9.83 -5.47
C ILE A 36 -2.36 -10.11 -6.68
N SER A 37 -1.42 -9.23 -6.94
CA SER A 37 -0.36 -9.46 -7.93
C SER A 37 0.95 -9.66 -7.21
N LEU A 38 1.77 -10.59 -7.73
CA LEU A 38 3.17 -10.70 -7.36
C LEU A 38 3.97 -9.70 -8.19
N GLY A 39 4.88 -8.98 -7.53
CA GLY A 39 5.72 -8.00 -8.21
C GLY A 39 6.85 -8.63 -8.99
N SER A 40 7.32 -7.91 -10.00
CA SER A 40 8.52 -8.25 -10.77
C SER A 40 9.67 -7.33 -10.37
N GLU A 41 10.85 -7.62 -10.90
CA GLU A 41 12.01 -6.74 -10.73
C GLU A 41 11.72 -5.32 -11.27
N GLU A 42 11.01 -5.22 -12.39
CA GLU A 42 10.64 -3.93 -12.96
C GLU A 42 9.73 -3.12 -12.03
N ASP A 43 8.77 -3.78 -11.39
CA ASP A 43 7.88 -3.12 -10.41
C ASP A 43 8.67 -2.59 -9.21
N THR A 44 9.61 -3.39 -8.70
CA THR A 44 10.47 -2.99 -7.60
C THR A 44 11.35 -1.80 -7.99
N ASN A 45 11.94 -1.83 -9.18
CA ASN A 45 12.77 -0.75 -9.69
C ASN A 45 11.97 0.55 -9.86
N SER A 46 10.74 0.46 -10.34
CA SER A 46 9.85 1.61 -10.47
C SER A 46 9.51 2.23 -9.12
N ALA A 47 9.22 1.40 -8.13
CA ALA A 47 8.91 1.87 -6.78
C ALA A 47 10.11 2.54 -6.13
N VAL A 48 11.29 1.94 -6.23
CA VAL A 48 12.54 2.50 -5.68
C VAL A 48 12.90 3.81 -6.37
N LYS A 49 12.74 3.88 -7.68
CA LYS A 49 13.00 5.11 -8.44
C LYS A 49 12.09 6.24 -7.98
N ALA A 50 10.80 5.97 -7.82
CA ALA A 50 9.84 6.96 -7.35
C ALA A 50 10.19 7.48 -5.96
N ALA A 51 10.56 6.58 -5.04
CA ALA A 51 10.97 6.94 -3.70
C ALA A 51 12.24 7.80 -3.71
N ARG A 52 13.22 7.44 -4.54
CA ARG A 52 14.47 8.17 -4.65
C ARG A 52 14.27 9.56 -5.23
N GLU A 53 13.38 9.71 -6.21
CA GLU A 53 13.03 11.00 -6.80
C GLU A 53 12.27 11.92 -5.83
N ALA A 54 11.51 11.34 -4.89
CA ALA A 54 10.80 12.10 -3.87
C ALA A 54 11.71 12.58 -2.74
N LEU A 55 12.85 11.93 -2.51
CA LEU A 55 13.73 12.21 -1.38
C LEU A 55 14.25 13.65 -1.34
N PRO A 56 14.72 14.28 -2.45
CA PRO A 56 15.26 15.65 -2.37
C PRO A 56 14.28 16.66 -1.81
N MET A 57 13.01 16.59 -2.21
CA MET A 57 11.98 17.49 -1.70
C MET A 57 11.61 17.17 -0.27
N TRP A 58 11.42 15.90 0.04
CA TRP A 58 11.05 15.46 1.40
C TRP A 58 12.14 15.74 2.42
N SER A 59 13.42 15.55 2.04
CA SER A 59 14.55 15.80 2.93
C SER A 59 14.66 17.27 3.32
N ARG A 60 14.11 18.18 2.51
CA ARG A 60 14.09 19.63 2.78
C ARG A 60 12.83 20.10 3.48
N SER A 61 11.89 19.19 3.76
CA SER A 61 10.68 19.54 4.51
C SER A 61 11.06 19.97 5.94
N THR A 62 10.25 20.85 6.52
CA THR A 62 10.48 21.30 7.88
C THR A 62 10.02 20.25 8.89
N LYS A 63 10.50 20.35 10.12
CA LYS A 63 10.04 19.53 11.23
C LYS A 63 8.51 19.67 11.41
N GLU A 64 8.02 20.89 11.29
CA GLU A 64 6.60 21.22 11.44
C GLU A 64 5.75 20.54 10.37
N ASP A 65 6.23 20.51 9.11
CA ASP A 65 5.55 19.83 8.02
C ASP A 65 5.42 18.32 8.29
N ARG A 66 6.49 17.71 8.80
CA ARG A 66 6.49 16.29 9.10
C ARG A 66 5.58 15.94 10.27
N ILE A 67 5.58 16.81 11.30
CA ILE A 67 4.67 16.65 12.44
C ILE A 67 3.21 16.76 11.97
N ALA A 68 2.90 17.74 11.13
CA ALA A 68 1.55 17.94 10.61
C ALA A 68 1.07 16.73 9.80
N LEU A 69 1.96 16.12 9.02
CA LEU A 69 1.64 14.91 8.26
C LEU A 69 1.31 13.75 9.20
N LEU A 70 2.11 13.53 10.23
CA LEU A 70 1.89 12.45 11.20
C LEU A 70 0.63 12.68 12.03
N GLU A 71 0.32 13.92 12.39
CA GLU A 71 -0.92 14.25 13.09
C GLU A 71 -2.14 13.95 12.23
N ARG A 72 -2.08 14.26 10.93
CA ARG A 72 -3.15 13.93 10.00
C ARG A 72 -3.31 12.42 9.84
N LEU A 73 -2.20 11.70 9.71
CA LEU A 73 -2.21 10.24 9.64
C LEU A 73 -2.86 9.64 10.89
N TYR A 74 -2.49 10.13 12.07
CA TYR A 74 -3.05 9.68 13.34
C TYR A 74 -4.56 9.91 13.42
N SER A 75 -5.02 11.10 13.02
CA SER A 75 -6.43 11.44 13.02
C SER A 75 -7.24 10.53 12.09
N ILE A 76 -6.74 10.29 10.88
CA ILE A 76 -7.39 9.38 9.92
C ILE A 76 -7.40 7.94 10.47
N TYR A 77 -6.30 7.50 11.06
CA TYR A 77 -6.22 6.16 11.64
C TYR A 77 -7.27 5.97 12.75
N GLN A 78 -7.42 6.97 13.64
CA GLN A 78 -8.45 6.91 14.68
C GLN A 78 -9.86 6.80 14.12
N SER A 79 -10.15 7.55 13.05
CA SER A 79 -11.46 7.51 12.40
C SER A 79 -11.72 6.18 11.69
N ARG A 80 -10.68 5.42 11.39
CA ARG A 80 -10.76 4.13 10.68
C ARG A 80 -10.34 2.95 11.54
N MET A 81 -10.31 3.11 12.85
CA MET A 81 -9.84 2.06 13.76
C MET A 81 -10.67 0.78 13.64
N ASP A 82 -11.99 0.89 13.45
CA ASP A 82 -12.86 -0.26 13.28
C ASP A 82 -12.49 -1.08 12.04
N GLU A 83 -12.11 -0.41 10.94
CA GLU A 83 -11.63 -1.10 9.74
C GLU A 83 -10.36 -1.89 10.00
N MET A 84 -9.43 -1.30 10.76
CA MET A 84 -8.18 -1.98 11.13
C MET A 84 -8.46 -3.22 12.00
N LEU A 85 -9.38 -3.11 12.96
CA LEU A 85 -9.78 -4.22 13.79
C LEU A 85 -10.49 -5.33 13.00
N SER A 86 -11.22 -4.97 11.95
CA SER A 86 -11.93 -5.94 11.11
C SER A 86 -10.98 -6.87 10.35
N LEU A 87 -9.72 -6.48 10.16
CA LEU A 87 -8.73 -7.32 9.49
C LEU A 87 -8.39 -8.58 10.29
N ILE A 88 -8.66 -8.58 11.58
CA ILE A 88 -8.46 -9.76 12.44
C ILE A 88 -9.45 -10.87 12.08
N HIS A 89 -10.60 -10.50 11.55
CA HIS A 89 -11.73 -11.41 11.31
C HIS A 89 -11.93 -11.79 9.82
N ILE A 90 -10.95 -11.52 8.98
CA ILE A 90 -11.05 -11.87 7.55
C ILE A 90 -10.97 -13.38 7.34
#